data_02ee4ecc6013896aa4284f1e74aa62e0
#
_entry.id   02ee4ecc6013896aa4284f1e74aa62e0
#
_cell.length_a   1.000
_cell.length_b   1.000
_cell.length_c   1.000
_cell.angle_alpha   90.00
_cell.angle_beta   90.00
_cell.angle_gamma   90.00
#
_symmetry.space_group_name_H-M   'P 1'
#
loop_
_entity.id
_entity.type
_entity.pdbx_description
1 polymer ?
#
loop_
_entity_poly.entity_id
_entity_poly.type
_entity_poly.pdbx_seq_one_letter_code
_entity_poly.pdbx_strand_id
1 'polypeptide(L)'
;MKQFKLWEIKKYSFVKYAAALCISIMIGMLALIAVYMLPVKNMRANVARSSEIFNYEGIYPQLVNGYKYMQLDNFTDSIILGAAIYDGAEGTINKVVYNYHPDSQQLSPELALTNYANEVSAYEYFGISYERYWHGYLVPVKLLLLFFDYGDIRILNFFMQNILLFAVLKLFHRVSLEQYIPAFLTAVFVINPLTAAVSLQFSAVYYIMLLSTICLLWLVRKGKAEEKKINFLFFLTGILTAYMDFFTYPLVSCGILIVLYLIINRDRIGMTGVKALFQKMLLWGFGYGGMWSGKWLVGSVLMKRNMFVDALNQAIFRASPGSLQGEAYGRFDAVMKNISVFFKWPFFLLFLSGGGYMPYLDFESLRAV
;
A
#
# COMPACT_ATOMS: atom_id res chain seq x y z
N MET A 1 21.60 -3.50 -35.41
CA MET A 1 21.37 -2.78 -34.12
C MET A 1 20.39 -1.63 -34.33
N LYS A 2 19.12 -1.77 -33.99
CA LYS A 2 18.15 -0.68 -34.06
C LYS A 2 18.46 0.30 -32.92
N GLN A 3 18.86 1.53 -33.26
CA GLN A 3 18.95 2.63 -32.31
C GLN A 3 17.58 2.83 -31.68
N PHE A 4 17.47 2.55 -30.39
CA PHE A 4 16.29 2.88 -29.60
C PHE A 4 16.21 4.41 -29.46
N LYS A 5 15.26 5.04 -30.15
CA LYS A 5 14.86 6.42 -29.88
C LYS A 5 14.13 6.43 -28.52
N LEU A 6 14.85 6.74 -27.46
CA LEU A 6 14.39 6.74 -26.06
C LEU A 6 13.40 7.85 -25.70
N TRP A 7 13.10 8.75 -26.64
CA TRP A 7 12.24 9.91 -26.40
C TRP A 7 11.38 10.21 -27.64
N GLU A 8 10.23 9.59 -27.73
CA GLU A 8 9.09 10.10 -28.48
C GLU A 8 7.82 9.66 -27.73
N ILE A 9 7.31 10.50 -26.82
CA ILE A 9 5.89 10.45 -26.47
C ILE A 9 5.15 11.02 -27.66
N LYS A 10 4.85 10.19 -28.65
CA LYS A 10 4.00 10.59 -29.78
C LYS A 10 2.62 10.96 -29.22
N LYS A 11 1.97 11.97 -29.79
CA LYS A 11 0.61 12.42 -29.46
C LYS A 11 -0.37 11.25 -29.27
N TYR A 12 -0.25 10.20 -30.08
CA TYR A 12 -1.00 8.95 -29.98
C TYR A 12 -0.70 8.12 -28.70
N SER A 13 0.48 8.29 -28.11
CA SER A 13 0.85 7.58 -26.88
C SER A 13 0.13 8.18 -25.67
N PHE A 14 0.04 9.51 -25.60
CA PHE A 14 -0.67 10.20 -24.50
C PHE A 14 -2.17 9.83 -24.48
N VAL A 15 -2.84 9.83 -25.63
CA VAL A 15 -4.26 9.43 -25.73
C VAL A 15 -4.48 8.01 -25.22
N LYS A 16 -3.56 7.08 -25.48
CA LYS A 16 -3.64 5.70 -24.98
C LYS A 16 -3.55 5.62 -23.45
N TYR A 17 -2.62 6.37 -22.84
CA TYR A 17 -2.49 6.42 -21.39
C TYR A 17 -3.70 7.09 -20.72
N ALA A 18 -4.21 8.18 -21.31
CA ALA A 18 -5.42 8.83 -20.82
C ALA A 18 -6.65 7.90 -20.93
N ALA A 19 -6.83 7.21 -22.06
CA ALA A 19 -7.90 6.24 -22.22
C ALA A 19 -7.77 5.07 -21.24
N ALA A 20 -6.56 4.53 -21.03
CA ALA A 20 -6.32 3.48 -20.07
C ALA A 20 -6.60 3.95 -18.63
N LEU A 21 -6.29 5.20 -18.28
CA LEU A 21 -6.62 5.79 -17.00
C LEU A 21 -8.14 5.88 -16.80
N CYS A 22 -8.89 6.40 -17.78
CA CYS A 22 -10.35 6.48 -17.73
C CYS A 22 -10.98 5.09 -17.54
N ILE A 23 -10.50 4.09 -18.31
CA ILE A 23 -10.94 2.70 -18.18
C ILE A 23 -10.64 2.16 -16.78
N SER A 24 -9.46 2.44 -16.22
CA SER A 24 -9.07 2.00 -14.87
C SER A 24 -9.94 2.64 -13.79
N ILE A 25 -10.31 3.93 -13.93
CA ILE A 25 -11.25 4.63 -13.04
C ILE A 25 -12.62 3.95 -13.07
N MET A 26 -13.13 3.66 -14.27
CA MET A 26 -14.43 2.96 -14.41
C MET A 26 -14.40 1.55 -13.81
N ILE A 27 -13.36 0.76 -14.11
CA ILE A 27 -13.19 -0.59 -13.56
C ILE A 27 -13.09 -0.54 -12.04
N GLY A 28 -12.30 0.38 -11.49
CA GLY A 28 -12.14 0.56 -10.05
C GLY A 28 -13.45 0.91 -9.35
N MET A 29 -14.25 1.81 -9.94
CA MET A 29 -15.57 2.17 -9.42
C MET A 29 -16.54 0.99 -9.46
N LEU A 30 -16.61 0.28 -10.59
CA LEU A 30 -17.48 -0.89 -10.77
C LEU A 30 -17.09 -2.02 -9.82
N ALA A 31 -15.80 -2.27 -9.60
CA ALA A 31 -15.32 -3.27 -8.65
C ALA A 31 -15.76 -2.95 -7.22
N LEU A 32 -15.66 -1.69 -6.80
CA LEU A 32 -16.16 -1.26 -5.49
C LEU A 32 -17.67 -1.41 -5.39
N ILE A 33 -18.43 -0.95 -6.37
CA ILE A 33 -19.89 -1.12 -6.39
C ILE A 33 -20.26 -2.60 -6.23
N ALA A 34 -19.61 -3.49 -6.99
CA ALA A 34 -19.88 -4.93 -6.94
C ALA A 34 -19.67 -5.51 -5.54
N VAL A 35 -18.57 -5.16 -4.85
CA VAL A 35 -18.31 -5.71 -3.50
C VAL A 35 -19.16 -5.03 -2.41
N TYR A 36 -19.62 -3.80 -2.62
CA TYR A 36 -20.58 -3.16 -1.71
C TYR A 36 -22.01 -3.69 -1.85
N MET A 37 -22.33 -4.42 -2.92
CA MET A 37 -23.59 -5.16 -3.07
C MET A 37 -23.58 -6.52 -2.36
N LEU A 38 -22.42 -6.99 -1.89
CA LEU A 38 -22.32 -8.27 -1.19
C LEU A 38 -23.00 -8.21 0.19
N PRO A 39 -23.58 -9.34 0.67
CA PRO A 39 -24.26 -9.38 1.96
C PRO A 39 -23.28 -9.16 3.12
N VAL A 40 -23.57 -8.18 3.98
CA VAL A 40 -22.72 -7.79 5.10
C VAL A 40 -22.77 -8.77 6.27
N LYS A 41 -23.87 -9.52 6.44
CA LYS A 41 -24.11 -10.39 7.61
C LYS A 41 -22.95 -11.34 7.92
N ASN A 42 -22.44 -12.08 6.92
CA ASN A 42 -21.33 -13.00 7.13
C ASN A 42 -20.03 -12.29 7.42
N MET A 43 -19.77 -11.16 6.74
CA MET A 43 -18.58 -10.33 6.99
C MET A 43 -18.58 -9.80 8.44
N ARG A 44 -19.75 -9.32 8.91
CA ARG A 44 -19.93 -8.85 10.30
C ARG A 44 -19.65 -9.96 11.30
N ALA A 45 -20.20 -11.16 11.10
CA ALA A 45 -19.95 -12.30 11.98
C ALA A 45 -18.45 -12.67 12.02
N ASN A 46 -17.75 -12.58 10.89
CA ASN A 46 -16.31 -12.83 10.83
C ASN A 46 -15.49 -11.74 11.52
N VAL A 47 -15.88 -10.48 11.38
CA VAL A 47 -15.24 -9.38 12.13
C VAL A 47 -15.52 -9.49 13.62
N ALA A 48 -16.73 -9.87 14.02
CA ALA A 48 -17.08 -10.11 15.43
C ALA A 48 -16.19 -11.19 16.08
N ARG A 49 -15.89 -12.29 15.35
CA ARG A 49 -14.95 -13.32 15.82
C ARG A 49 -13.53 -12.80 16.02
N SER A 50 -13.15 -11.76 15.29
CA SER A 50 -11.82 -11.14 15.41
C SER A 50 -11.71 -10.11 16.54
N SER A 51 -12.78 -9.84 17.28
CA SER A 51 -12.81 -8.81 18.33
C SER A 51 -11.75 -9.04 19.40
N GLU A 52 -11.45 -10.30 19.74
CA GLU A 52 -10.42 -10.66 20.73
C GLU A 52 -9.03 -10.18 20.30
N ILE A 53 -8.72 -10.18 18.99
CA ILE A 53 -7.44 -9.68 18.47
C ILE A 53 -7.28 -8.21 18.82
N PHE A 54 -8.29 -7.38 18.53
CA PHE A 54 -8.25 -5.95 18.79
C PHE A 54 -8.23 -5.63 20.30
N ASN A 55 -9.01 -6.37 21.09
CA ASN A 55 -9.04 -6.22 22.54
C ASN A 55 -7.70 -6.57 23.20
N TYR A 56 -6.99 -7.59 22.67
CA TYR A 56 -5.68 -8.02 23.18
C TYR A 56 -4.54 -7.11 22.70
N GLU A 57 -4.53 -6.78 21.41
CA GLU A 57 -3.44 -6.04 20.77
C GLU A 57 -3.54 -4.52 21.02
N GLY A 58 -4.74 -3.96 21.14
CA GLY A 58 -4.99 -2.51 21.18
C GLY A 58 -4.71 -1.82 19.85
N ILE A 59 -4.55 -0.49 19.90
CA ILE A 59 -4.48 0.38 18.70
C ILE A 59 -3.17 0.23 17.93
N TYR A 60 -2.04 0.24 18.62
CA TYR A 60 -0.69 0.28 18.02
C TYR A 60 0.23 -0.76 18.65
N PRO A 61 -0.08 -2.07 18.49
CA PRO A 61 0.74 -3.12 19.09
C PRO A 61 2.10 -3.22 18.40
N GLN A 62 3.12 -3.59 19.15
CA GLN A 62 4.45 -3.85 18.61
C GLN A 62 4.67 -5.36 18.56
N LEU A 63 4.99 -5.90 17.36
CA LEU A 63 5.34 -7.32 17.19
C LEU A 63 6.58 -7.71 18.01
N VAL A 64 7.50 -6.77 18.20
CA VAL A 64 8.64 -6.90 19.10
C VAL A 64 8.63 -5.71 20.04
N ASN A 65 8.51 -5.96 21.32
CA ASN A 65 8.42 -4.91 22.34
C ASN A 65 9.64 -3.97 22.30
N GLY A 66 9.39 -2.66 22.37
CA GLY A 66 10.41 -1.64 22.28
C GLY A 66 10.83 -1.24 20.87
N TYR A 67 10.40 -1.97 19.84
CA TYR A 67 10.73 -1.68 18.44
C TYR A 67 9.55 -1.05 17.69
N LYS A 68 9.45 0.27 17.72
CA LYS A 68 8.40 1.03 16.98
C LYS A 68 8.34 0.72 15.49
N TYR A 69 9.44 0.27 14.90
CA TYR A 69 9.49 -0.15 13.51
C TYR A 69 8.63 -1.39 13.22
N MET A 70 8.39 -2.23 14.22
CA MET A 70 7.51 -3.40 14.13
C MET A 70 6.12 -3.14 14.73
N GLN A 71 5.70 -1.88 14.71
CA GLN A 71 4.39 -1.47 15.19
C GLN A 71 3.34 -1.71 14.11
N LEU A 72 2.22 -2.35 14.49
CA LEU A 72 1.04 -2.48 13.65
C LEU A 72 0.17 -1.23 13.76
N ASP A 73 -0.75 -1.09 12.83
CA ASP A 73 -1.73 -0.01 12.80
C ASP A 73 -3.16 -0.57 12.83
N ASN A 74 -3.55 -1.06 14.01
CA ASN A 74 -4.91 -1.57 14.23
C ASN A 74 -5.94 -0.43 14.19
N PHE A 75 -5.51 0.84 14.38
CA PHE A 75 -6.37 2.00 14.15
C PHE A 75 -6.88 2.04 12.71
N THR A 76 -5.98 1.97 11.75
CA THR A 76 -6.35 1.99 10.33
C THR A 76 -7.02 0.68 9.91
N ASP A 77 -6.53 -0.47 10.41
CA ASP A 77 -7.14 -1.76 10.11
C ASP A 77 -8.58 -1.85 10.63
N SER A 78 -8.90 -1.24 11.79
CA SER A 78 -10.27 -1.18 12.29
C SER A 78 -11.18 -0.33 11.41
N ILE A 79 -10.68 0.79 10.86
CA ILE A 79 -11.41 1.59 9.88
C ILE A 79 -11.67 0.80 8.60
N ILE A 80 -10.69 0.04 8.11
CA ILE A 80 -10.82 -0.84 6.93
C ILE A 80 -11.93 -1.87 7.14
N LEU A 81 -11.88 -2.59 8.25
CA LEU A 81 -12.86 -3.62 8.58
C LEU A 81 -14.23 -3.01 8.87
N GLY A 82 -14.28 -1.86 9.53
CA GLY A 82 -15.49 -1.10 9.77
C GLY A 82 -16.17 -0.70 8.46
N ALA A 83 -15.42 -0.15 7.50
CA ALA A 83 -15.96 0.17 6.18
C ALA A 83 -16.43 -1.08 5.41
N ALA A 84 -15.80 -2.23 5.63
CA ALA A 84 -16.22 -3.48 5.02
C ALA A 84 -17.57 -3.98 5.55
N ILE A 85 -17.90 -3.74 6.81
CA ILE A 85 -19.12 -4.22 7.47
C ILE A 85 -20.19 -3.13 7.70
N TYR A 86 -19.93 -1.89 7.27
CA TYR A 86 -20.88 -0.79 7.41
C TYR A 86 -22.15 -1.04 6.60
N ASP A 87 -23.29 -1.00 7.26
CA ASP A 87 -24.62 -1.31 6.69
C ASP A 87 -25.66 -0.18 6.90
N GLY A 88 -25.19 1.05 7.14
CA GLY A 88 -26.08 2.23 7.21
C GLY A 88 -27.11 2.30 6.07
N ALA A 89 -28.10 3.15 6.21
CA ALA A 89 -29.25 3.27 5.30
C ALA A 89 -28.90 3.85 3.92
N GLU A 90 -27.68 4.35 3.72
CA GLU A 90 -27.26 4.98 2.48
C GLU A 90 -27.22 4.01 1.31
N GLY A 91 -27.55 4.50 0.11
CA GLY A 91 -27.47 3.70 -1.11
C GLY A 91 -26.05 3.28 -1.45
N THR A 92 -25.89 2.17 -2.18
CA THR A 92 -24.59 1.56 -2.53
C THR A 92 -23.60 2.57 -3.13
N ILE A 93 -24.04 3.43 -4.05
CA ILE A 93 -23.17 4.45 -4.67
C ILE A 93 -22.63 5.41 -3.63
N ASN A 94 -23.46 5.86 -2.70
CA ASN A 94 -23.05 6.76 -1.63
C ASN A 94 -22.04 6.06 -0.72
N LYS A 95 -22.27 4.79 -0.32
CA LYS A 95 -21.31 4.01 0.46
C LYS A 95 -19.95 3.88 -0.22
N VAL A 96 -19.92 3.67 -1.54
CA VAL A 96 -18.67 3.60 -2.32
C VAL A 96 -17.96 4.96 -2.39
N VAL A 97 -18.71 6.04 -2.60
CA VAL A 97 -18.12 7.37 -2.78
C VAL A 97 -17.63 7.94 -1.47
N TYR A 98 -18.45 7.87 -0.42
CA TYR A 98 -18.15 8.42 0.91
C TYR A 98 -17.26 7.47 1.74
N ASN A 99 -17.32 6.16 1.48
CA ASN A 99 -16.61 5.13 2.24
C ASN A 99 -16.84 5.28 3.75
N TYR A 100 -18.08 5.13 4.17
CA TYR A 100 -18.43 5.20 5.59
C TYR A 100 -17.86 4.03 6.38
N HIS A 101 -17.46 4.33 7.61
CA HIS A 101 -17.16 3.34 8.65
C HIS A 101 -17.91 3.71 9.93
N PRO A 102 -18.26 2.74 10.79
CA PRO A 102 -18.91 3.03 12.06
C PRO A 102 -17.93 3.69 13.01
N ASP A 103 -18.41 4.69 13.75
CA ASP A 103 -17.67 5.34 14.80
C ASP A 103 -18.60 5.66 15.98
N SER A 104 -18.02 5.96 17.13
CA SER A 104 -18.74 6.39 18.33
C SER A 104 -17.88 7.43 19.07
N GLN A 105 -18.50 8.52 19.52
CA GLN A 105 -17.79 9.57 20.28
C GLN A 105 -17.20 9.09 21.62
N GLN A 106 -17.63 7.92 22.10
CA GLN A 106 -17.26 7.37 23.41
C GLN A 106 -16.19 6.27 23.35
N LEU A 107 -15.85 5.81 22.13
CA LEU A 107 -14.99 4.66 21.93
C LEU A 107 -13.81 4.99 21.03
N SER A 108 -12.68 4.31 21.24
CA SER A 108 -11.60 4.28 20.26
C SER A 108 -12.03 3.45 19.03
N PRO A 109 -11.41 3.67 17.84
CA PRO A 109 -11.88 3.04 16.60
C PRO A 109 -11.94 1.51 16.63
N GLU A 110 -10.98 0.85 17.28
CA GLU A 110 -10.98 -0.61 17.41
C GLU A 110 -12.10 -1.09 18.34
N LEU A 111 -12.41 -0.36 19.41
CA LEU A 111 -13.54 -0.67 20.28
C LEU A 111 -14.87 -0.35 19.61
N ALA A 112 -14.96 0.73 18.83
CA ALA A 112 -16.14 1.05 18.02
C ALA A 112 -16.41 -0.08 17.00
N LEU A 113 -15.36 -0.56 16.31
CA LEU A 113 -15.47 -1.69 15.39
C LEU A 113 -15.98 -2.95 16.08
N THR A 114 -15.32 -3.36 17.19
CA THR A 114 -15.66 -4.62 17.88
C THR A 114 -17.07 -4.59 18.45
N ASN A 115 -17.48 -3.47 19.05
CA ASN A 115 -18.84 -3.33 19.58
C ASN A 115 -19.90 -3.23 18.48
N TYR A 116 -19.59 -2.52 17.37
CA TYR A 116 -20.48 -2.47 16.20
C TYR A 116 -20.67 -3.85 15.56
N ALA A 117 -19.59 -4.62 15.41
CA ALA A 117 -19.65 -5.96 14.86
C ALA A 117 -20.46 -6.94 15.74
N ASN A 118 -20.38 -6.79 17.06
CA ASN A 118 -21.14 -7.58 18.04
C ASN A 118 -22.54 -7.01 18.34
N GLU A 119 -22.99 -5.98 17.61
CA GLU A 119 -24.32 -5.38 17.76
C GLU A 119 -24.62 -4.87 19.18
N VAL A 120 -23.61 -4.35 19.88
CA VAL A 120 -23.76 -3.82 21.24
C VAL A 120 -24.57 -2.52 21.20
N SER A 121 -25.80 -2.56 21.74
CA SER A 121 -26.75 -1.44 21.73
C SER A 121 -26.48 -0.36 22.81
N ALA A 122 -25.47 -0.55 23.65
CA ALA A 122 -25.14 0.42 24.71
C ALA A 122 -24.54 1.74 24.15
N TYR A 123 -24.12 1.76 22.90
CA TYR A 123 -23.47 2.89 22.25
C TYR A 123 -24.25 3.32 21.03
N GLU A 124 -24.23 4.63 20.75
CA GLU A 124 -24.75 5.18 19.52
C GLU A 124 -23.62 5.15 18.47
N TYR A 125 -23.92 4.59 17.29
CA TYR A 125 -23.01 4.53 16.16
C TYR A 125 -23.48 5.39 15.03
N PHE A 126 -22.57 6.12 14.43
CA PHE A 126 -22.80 6.92 13.24
C PHE A 126 -21.74 6.63 12.17
N GLY A 127 -22.09 6.87 10.92
CA GLY A 127 -21.18 6.70 9.80
C GLY A 127 -20.28 7.90 9.62
N ILE A 128 -18.97 7.75 9.84
CA ILE A 128 -17.99 8.77 9.44
C ILE A 128 -17.54 8.49 8.02
N SER A 129 -17.52 9.53 7.17
CA SER A 129 -17.06 9.43 5.79
C SER A 129 -15.53 9.56 5.68
N TYR A 130 -14.95 8.75 4.78
CA TYR A 130 -13.51 8.80 4.48
C TYR A 130 -13.26 8.85 2.96
N GLU A 131 -13.90 9.80 2.29
CA GLU A 131 -14.09 9.87 0.85
C GLU A 131 -12.87 10.24 0.02
N ARG A 132 -11.77 10.72 0.62
CA ARG A 132 -10.59 11.20 -0.11
C ARG A 132 -9.86 10.13 -0.89
N TYR A 133 -9.91 8.87 -0.43
CA TYR A 133 -9.20 7.73 -0.98
C TYR A 133 -10.13 6.85 -1.83
N TRP A 134 -9.54 6.03 -2.70
CA TRP A 134 -10.30 5.05 -3.48
C TRP A 134 -10.83 3.90 -2.62
N HIS A 135 -10.05 3.47 -1.63
CA HIS A 135 -10.34 2.29 -0.82
C HIS A 135 -10.46 0.99 -1.62
N GLY A 136 -9.70 0.87 -2.71
CA GLY A 136 -9.73 -0.30 -3.59
C GLY A 136 -9.35 -1.61 -2.89
N TYR A 137 -8.60 -1.54 -1.79
CA TYR A 137 -8.31 -2.69 -0.93
C TYR A 137 -9.58 -3.34 -0.35
N LEU A 138 -10.71 -2.62 -0.28
CA LEU A 138 -11.99 -3.22 0.12
C LEU A 138 -12.47 -4.29 -0.87
N VAL A 139 -12.03 -4.26 -2.13
CA VAL A 139 -12.38 -5.31 -3.09
C VAL A 139 -11.92 -6.68 -2.61
N PRO A 140 -10.61 -6.95 -2.38
CA PRO A 140 -10.19 -8.24 -1.83
C PRO A 140 -10.64 -8.43 -0.37
N VAL A 141 -10.66 -7.41 0.48
CA VAL A 141 -11.01 -7.54 1.90
C VAL A 141 -12.45 -8.02 2.08
N LYS A 142 -13.42 -7.39 1.40
CA LYS A 142 -14.83 -7.82 1.49
C LYS A 142 -15.06 -9.23 0.97
N LEU A 143 -14.35 -9.63 -0.12
CA LEU A 143 -14.42 -11.00 -0.63
C LEU A 143 -13.83 -12.01 0.36
N LEU A 144 -12.72 -11.71 1.00
CA LEU A 144 -12.11 -12.57 2.02
C LEU A 144 -13.00 -12.66 3.27
N LEU A 145 -13.55 -11.54 3.73
CA LEU A 145 -14.42 -11.50 4.91
C LEU A 145 -15.74 -12.28 4.73
N LEU A 146 -16.11 -12.68 3.53
CA LEU A 146 -17.26 -13.62 3.34
C LEU A 146 -16.99 -15.00 3.95
N PHE A 147 -15.71 -15.41 4.02
CA PHE A 147 -15.31 -16.78 4.37
C PHE A 147 -14.34 -16.84 5.56
N PHE A 148 -13.55 -15.79 5.80
CA PHE A 148 -12.44 -15.74 6.73
C PHE A 148 -12.63 -14.62 7.73
N ASP A 149 -12.16 -14.81 8.95
CA ASP A 149 -12.02 -13.72 9.91
C ASP A 149 -10.71 -12.95 9.71
N TYR A 150 -10.46 -11.91 10.50
CA TYR A 150 -9.27 -11.07 10.33
C TYR A 150 -7.97 -11.82 10.68
N GLY A 151 -8.02 -12.74 11.65
CA GLY A 151 -6.86 -13.58 11.98
C GLY A 151 -6.48 -14.50 10.83
N ASP A 152 -7.48 -15.15 10.21
CA ASP A 152 -7.30 -15.98 9.02
C ASP A 152 -6.72 -15.18 7.86
N ILE A 153 -7.20 -13.94 7.65
CA ILE A 153 -6.70 -13.05 6.59
C ILE A 153 -5.23 -12.71 6.81
N ARG A 154 -4.80 -12.45 8.06
CA ARG A 154 -3.38 -12.24 8.40
C ARG A 154 -2.52 -13.45 8.04
N ILE A 155 -2.99 -14.66 8.39
CA ILE A 155 -2.29 -15.90 8.06
C ILE A 155 -2.22 -16.10 6.54
N LEU A 156 -3.33 -15.89 5.85
CA LEU A 156 -3.39 -15.99 4.39
C LEU A 156 -2.43 -15.00 3.72
N ASN A 157 -2.42 -13.74 4.17
CA ASN A 157 -1.50 -12.72 3.69
C ASN A 157 -0.04 -13.14 3.88
N PHE A 158 0.31 -13.66 5.06
CA PHE A 158 1.67 -14.13 5.33
C PHE A 158 2.11 -15.20 4.32
N PHE A 159 1.30 -16.23 4.09
CA PHE A 159 1.64 -17.28 3.13
C PHE A 159 1.66 -16.76 1.69
N MET A 160 0.68 -15.99 1.27
CA MET A 160 0.60 -15.48 -0.11
C MET A 160 1.75 -14.53 -0.43
N GLN A 161 2.11 -13.63 0.48
CA GLN A 161 3.24 -12.72 0.30
C GLN A 161 4.57 -13.46 0.22
N ASN A 162 4.77 -14.51 1.04
CA ASN A 162 5.96 -15.35 0.94
C ASN A 162 6.01 -16.16 -0.36
N ILE A 163 4.89 -16.73 -0.83
CA ILE A 163 4.82 -17.39 -2.14
C ILE A 163 5.22 -16.44 -3.26
N LEU A 164 4.72 -15.20 -3.24
CA LEU A 164 5.10 -14.19 -4.23
C LEU A 164 6.57 -13.79 -4.12
N LEU A 165 7.10 -13.67 -2.90
CA LEU A 165 8.52 -13.40 -2.67
C LEU A 165 9.39 -14.52 -3.25
N PHE A 166 9.06 -15.79 -2.98
CA PHE A 166 9.75 -16.93 -3.58
C PHE A 166 9.66 -16.94 -5.12
N ALA A 167 8.51 -16.54 -5.68
CA ALA A 167 8.36 -16.40 -7.12
C ALA A 167 9.29 -15.33 -7.69
N VAL A 168 9.45 -14.19 -7.00
CA VAL A 168 10.42 -13.17 -7.36
C VAL A 168 11.85 -13.71 -7.35
N LEU A 169 12.26 -14.37 -6.24
CA LEU A 169 13.61 -14.93 -6.12
C LEU A 169 13.91 -15.97 -7.22
N LYS A 170 12.93 -16.84 -7.53
CA LYS A 170 13.02 -17.79 -8.64
C LYS A 170 13.17 -17.09 -9.99
N LEU A 171 12.51 -15.96 -10.19
CA LEU A 171 12.63 -15.18 -11.42
C LEU A 171 13.99 -14.48 -11.51
N PHE A 172 14.55 -13.95 -10.43
CA PHE A 172 15.92 -13.42 -10.39
C PHE A 172 16.92 -14.46 -10.90
N HIS A 173 16.84 -15.69 -10.40
CA HIS A 173 17.68 -16.78 -10.87
C HIS A 173 17.43 -17.11 -12.35
N ARG A 174 16.17 -17.10 -12.81
CA ARG A 174 15.81 -17.42 -14.20
C ARG A 174 16.24 -16.37 -15.23
N VAL A 175 16.60 -15.17 -14.80
CA VAL A 175 17.09 -14.07 -15.67
C VAL A 175 18.56 -13.75 -15.42
N SER A 176 19.31 -14.62 -14.71
CA SER A 176 20.73 -14.48 -14.38
C SER A 176 21.05 -13.17 -13.62
N LEU A 177 20.21 -12.85 -12.65
CA LEU A 177 20.36 -11.70 -11.73
C LEU A 177 20.49 -12.15 -10.27
N GLU A 178 20.85 -13.39 -10.00
CA GLU A 178 20.96 -13.97 -8.65
C GLU A 178 21.90 -13.21 -7.72
N GLN A 179 22.95 -12.57 -8.25
CA GLN A 179 23.88 -11.73 -7.47
C GLN A 179 23.21 -10.53 -6.81
N TYR A 180 22.02 -10.11 -7.28
CA TYR A 180 21.25 -9.00 -6.70
C TYR A 180 20.21 -9.45 -5.67
N ILE A 181 20.04 -10.78 -5.46
CA ILE A 181 19.09 -11.31 -4.46
C ILE A 181 19.38 -10.80 -3.05
N PRO A 182 20.64 -10.76 -2.55
CA PRO A 182 20.90 -10.22 -1.21
C PRO A 182 20.47 -8.77 -1.06
N ALA A 183 20.78 -7.91 -2.03
CA ALA A 183 20.38 -6.51 -2.00
C ALA A 183 18.84 -6.35 -2.08
N PHE A 184 18.15 -7.16 -2.90
CA PHE A 184 16.70 -7.17 -2.97
C PHE A 184 16.07 -7.60 -1.64
N LEU A 185 16.57 -8.67 -1.02
CA LEU A 185 16.09 -9.14 0.28
C LEU A 185 16.33 -8.09 1.37
N THR A 186 17.49 -7.42 1.38
CA THR A 186 17.75 -6.31 2.30
C THR A 186 16.70 -5.21 2.14
N ALA A 187 16.38 -4.81 0.91
CA ALA A 187 15.33 -3.82 0.65
C ALA A 187 13.95 -4.29 1.13
N VAL A 188 13.61 -5.58 0.91
CA VAL A 188 12.37 -6.19 1.41
C VAL A 188 12.33 -6.18 2.95
N PHE A 189 13.41 -6.52 3.62
CA PHE A 189 13.47 -6.49 5.09
C PHE A 189 13.34 -5.07 5.65
N VAL A 190 13.90 -4.07 4.97
CA VAL A 190 13.73 -2.65 5.34
C VAL A 190 12.26 -2.20 5.22
N ILE A 191 11.48 -2.79 4.34
CA ILE A 191 10.02 -2.52 4.21
C ILE A 191 9.23 -3.21 5.33
N ASN A 192 9.83 -4.12 6.06
CA ASN A 192 9.22 -4.93 7.11
C ASN A 192 8.09 -5.85 6.58
N PRO A 193 8.46 -6.98 5.95
CA PRO A 193 7.50 -7.92 5.37
C PRO A 193 6.57 -8.55 6.41
N LEU A 194 6.98 -8.61 7.68
CA LEU A 194 6.16 -9.18 8.75
C LEU A 194 4.99 -8.27 9.08
N THR A 195 5.22 -6.95 9.26
CA THR A 195 4.13 -5.99 9.46
C THR A 195 3.25 -5.89 8.22
N ALA A 196 3.84 -5.98 7.01
CA ALA A 196 3.08 -6.00 5.77
C ALA A 196 2.13 -7.20 5.65
N ALA A 197 2.49 -8.35 6.24
CA ALA A 197 1.64 -9.54 6.23
C ALA A 197 0.47 -9.44 7.23
N VAL A 198 0.70 -8.89 8.43
CA VAL A 198 -0.27 -8.93 9.53
C VAL A 198 -1.07 -7.63 9.70
N SER A 199 -0.84 -6.60 8.88
CA SER A 199 -1.67 -5.38 8.83
C SER A 199 -2.20 -5.16 7.41
N LEU A 200 -3.52 -4.96 7.30
CA LEU A 200 -4.18 -4.71 6.01
C LEU A 200 -3.67 -3.44 5.36
N GLN A 201 -3.40 -2.40 6.16
CA GLN A 201 -2.89 -1.12 5.68
C GLN A 201 -1.57 -1.27 4.93
N PHE A 202 -0.66 -2.11 5.43
CA PHE A 202 0.67 -2.28 4.82
C PHE A 202 0.66 -3.32 3.69
N SER A 203 -0.29 -4.24 3.68
CA SER A 203 -0.35 -5.35 2.71
C SER A 203 -0.45 -4.89 1.27
N ALA A 204 -1.28 -3.88 0.97
CA ALA A 204 -1.66 -3.52 -0.39
C ALA A 204 -0.45 -3.11 -1.26
N VAL A 205 0.37 -2.18 -0.78
CA VAL A 205 1.57 -1.72 -1.52
C VAL A 205 2.60 -2.83 -1.65
N TYR A 206 2.73 -3.67 -0.62
CA TYR A 206 3.65 -4.81 -0.65
C TYR A 206 3.27 -5.82 -1.74
N TYR A 207 1.98 -6.15 -1.88
CA TYR A 207 1.49 -6.97 -3.00
C TYR A 207 1.78 -6.34 -4.36
N ILE A 208 1.51 -5.03 -4.51
CA ILE A 208 1.77 -4.32 -5.77
C ILE A 208 3.25 -4.35 -6.12
N MET A 209 4.12 -4.11 -5.15
CA MET A 209 5.57 -4.20 -5.32
C MET A 209 6.00 -5.59 -5.80
N LEU A 210 5.55 -6.67 -5.15
CA LEU A 210 5.91 -8.04 -5.54
C LEU A 210 5.36 -8.40 -6.93
N LEU A 211 4.09 -8.10 -7.19
CA LEU A 211 3.45 -8.43 -8.46
C LEU A 211 4.04 -7.66 -9.64
N SER A 212 4.34 -6.37 -9.45
CA SER A 212 4.98 -5.55 -10.50
C SER A 212 6.43 -6.00 -10.75
N THR A 213 7.15 -6.41 -9.70
CA THR A 213 8.48 -7.02 -9.81
C THR A 213 8.43 -8.35 -10.59
N ILE A 214 7.48 -9.23 -10.26
CA ILE A 214 7.24 -10.47 -10.99
C ILE A 214 6.96 -10.17 -12.47
N CYS A 215 6.10 -9.20 -12.76
CA CYS A 215 5.74 -8.83 -14.11
C CYS A 215 6.96 -8.34 -14.91
N LEU A 216 7.78 -7.47 -14.33
CA LEU A 216 9.00 -6.97 -14.98
C LEU A 216 10.00 -8.11 -15.29
N LEU A 217 10.32 -8.91 -14.28
CA LEU A 217 11.25 -10.03 -14.44
C LEU A 217 10.71 -11.11 -15.41
N TRP A 218 9.40 -11.33 -15.43
CA TRP A 218 8.77 -12.23 -16.39
C TRP A 218 8.86 -11.70 -17.83
N LEU A 219 8.68 -10.40 -18.05
CA LEU A 219 8.88 -9.77 -19.36
C LEU A 219 10.32 -9.95 -19.84
N VAL A 220 11.31 -9.77 -18.96
CA VAL A 220 12.72 -9.99 -19.24
C VAL A 220 12.97 -11.45 -19.62
N ARG A 221 12.51 -12.38 -18.80
CA ARG A 221 12.65 -13.83 -19.05
C ARG A 221 12.10 -14.25 -20.41
N LYS A 222 10.97 -13.66 -20.81
CA LYS A 222 10.33 -13.99 -22.09
C LYS A 222 10.94 -13.27 -23.31
N GLY A 223 11.99 -12.45 -23.12
CA GLY A 223 12.54 -11.59 -24.19
C GLY A 223 11.54 -10.55 -24.69
N LYS A 224 10.51 -10.23 -23.89
CA LYS A 224 9.42 -9.29 -24.23
C LYS A 224 9.52 -7.97 -23.48
N ALA A 225 10.67 -7.66 -22.88
CA ALA A 225 10.92 -6.43 -22.12
C ALA A 225 11.12 -5.22 -23.07
N GLU A 226 10.13 -4.98 -23.92
CA GLU A 226 10.09 -3.81 -24.79
C GLU A 226 9.80 -2.55 -23.96
N GLU A 227 10.43 -1.42 -24.30
CA GLU A 227 10.25 -0.15 -23.59
C GLU A 227 8.77 0.26 -23.45
N LYS A 228 7.94 0.00 -24.45
CA LYS A 228 6.50 0.32 -24.38
C LYS A 228 5.79 -0.48 -23.29
N LYS A 229 6.14 -1.74 -23.10
CA LYS A 229 5.54 -2.63 -22.10
C LYS A 229 6.03 -2.26 -20.68
N ILE A 230 7.32 -1.93 -20.56
CA ILE A 230 7.90 -1.46 -19.30
C ILE A 230 7.26 -0.12 -18.90
N ASN A 231 7.15 0.83 -19.83
CA ASN A 231 6.49 2.11 -19.60
C ASN A 231 5.03 1.94 -19.14
N PHE A 232 4.30 1.02 -19.77
CA PHE A 232 2.93 0.71 -19.38
C PHE A 232 2.86 0.03 -18.00
N LEU A 233 3.82 -0.82 -17.66
CA LEU A 233 3.92 -1.42 -16.33
C LEU A 233 4.10 -0.35 -15.24
N PHE A 234 5.00 0.62 -15.44
CA PHE A 234 5.17 1.72 -14.47
C PHE A 234 3.89 2.52 -14.29
N PHE A 235 3.24 2.87 -15.39
CA PHE A 235 1.97 3.59 -15.37
C PHE A 235 0.88 2.81 -14.65
N LEU A 236 0.71 1.52 -14.95
CA LEU A 236 -0.28 0.65 -14.31
C LEU A 236 0.03 0.45 -12.82
N THR A 237 1.32 0.30 -12.46
CA THR A 237 1.73 0.21 -11.06
C THR A 237 1.35 1.48 -10.29
N GLY A 238 1.51 2.67 -10.89
CA GLY A 238 1.05 3.92 -10.29
C GLY A 238 -0.46 3.94 -10.04
N ILE A 239 -1.26 3.52 -11.04
CA ILE A 239 -2.73 3.40 -10.92
C ILE A 239 -3.11 2.47 -9.77
N LEU A 240 -2.55 1.25 -9.74
CA LEU A 240 -2.87 0.26 -8.73
C LEU A 240 -2.47 0.74 -7.33
N THR A 241 -1.31 1.41 -7.22
CA THR A 241 -0.87 1.98 -5.95
C THR A 241 -1.86 3.03 -5.44
N ALA A 242 -2.27 3.99 -6.28
CA ALA A 242 -3.26 5.00 -5.88
C ALA A 242 -4.64 4.41 -5.55
N TYR A 243 -5.03 3.32 -6.22
CA TYR A 243 -6.31 2.66 -5.99
C TYR A 243 -6.35 1.91 -4.66
N MET A 244 -5.24 1.27 -4.28
CA MET A 244 -5.17 0.33 -3.15
C MET A 244 -4.56 0.92 -1.88
N ASP A 245 -3.88 2.08 -1.94
CA ASP A 245 -3.08 2.62 -0.83
C ASP A 245 -3.70 3.87 -0.19
N PHE A 246 -3.35 4.07 1.09
CA PHE A 246 -3.70 5.24 1.91
C PHE A 246 -2.58 6.29 2.05
N PHE A 247 -1.65 6.38 1.14
CA PHE A 247 -0.40 7.12 1.34
C PHE A 247 0.56 6.50 2.36
N THR A 248 0.52 5.20 2.53
CA THR A 248 1.35 4.51 3.53
C THR A 248 2.84 4.58 3.16
N TYR A 249 3.22 3.94 2.04
CA TYR A 249 4.57 3.97 1.49
C TYR A 249 4.58 3.78 -0.04
N PRO A 250 3.84 4.61 -0.79
CA PRO A 250 3.58 4.39 -2.22
C PRO A 250 4.83 4.35 -3.08
N LEU A 251 5.89 5.07 -2.68
CA LEU A 251 7.14 5.17 -3.45
C LEU A 251 7.89 3.84 -3.57
N VAL A 252 7.64 2.87 -2.70
CA VAL A 252 8.26 1.53 -2.76
C VAL A 252 7.91 0.83 -4.06
N SER A 253 6.66 0.93 -4.52
CA SER A 253 6.19 0.32 -5.77
C SER A 253 6.90 0.89 -7.01
N CYS A 254 7.29 2.16 -6.98
CA CYS A 254 8.08 2.81 -8.02
C CYS A 254 9.57 2.50 -7.87
N GLY A 255 10.11 2.66 -6.66
CA GLY A 255 11.55 2.61 -6.38
C GLY A 255 12.17 1.25 -6.69
N ILE A 256 11.54 0.16 -6.27
CA ILE A 256 12.02 -1.20 -6.57
C ILE A 256 12.04 -1.44 -8.09
N LEU A 257 10.99 -1.03 -8.81
CA LEU A 257 10.97 -1.16 -10.27
C LEU A 257 12.06 -0.33 -10.96
N ILE A 258 12.34 0.89 -10.48
CA ILE A 258 13.40 1.75 -10.99
C ILE A 258 14.77 1.07 -10.82
N VAL A 259 15.06 0.58 -9.62
CA VAL A 259 16.33 -0.11 -9.34
C VAL A 259 16.50 -1.34 -10.23
N LEU A 260 15.45 -2.16 -10.35
CA LEU A 260 15.47 -3.31 -11.24
C LEU A 260 15.64 -2.93 -12.72
N TYR A 261 14.96 -1.88 -13.17
CA TYR A 261 15.13 -1.37 -14.52
C TYR A 261 16.59 -0.94 -14.80
N LEU A 262 17.24 -0.28 -13.83
CA LEU A 262 18.66 0.08 -13.91
C LEU A 262 19.55 -1.16 -14.01
N ILE A 263 19.33 -2.15 -13.15
CA ILE A 263 20.10 -3.40 -13.13
C ILE A 263 19.97 -4.14 -14.47
N ILE A 264 18.75 -4.27 -14.99
CA ILE A 264 18.49 -4.96 -16.27
C ILE A 264 19.14 -4.26 -17.47
N ASN A 265 19.23 -2.93 -17.41
CA ASN A 265 19.77 -2.12 -18.51
C ASN A 265 21.18 -1.55 -18.23
N ARG A 266 21.90 -2.06 -17.21
CA ARG A 266 23.19 -1.52 -16.74
C ARG A 266 24.21 -1.25 -17.86
N ASP A 267 24.27 -2.14 -18.85
CA ASP A 267 25.23 -2.04 -19.96
C ASP A 267 24.82 -1.01 -21.03
N ARG A 268 23.64 -0.39 -20.89
CA ARG A 268 23.06 0.58 -21.83
C ARG A 268 22.86 1.96 -21.23
N ILE A 269 23.21 2.12 -19.93
CA ILE A 269 22.96 3.36 -19.20
C ILE A 269 24.10 4.34 -19.45
N GLY A 270 23.87 5.26 -20.41
CA GLY A 270 24.61 6.52 -20.53
C GLY A 270 23.72 7.71 -20.17
N MET A 271 24.03 8.92 -20.64
CA MET A 271 23.19 10.12 -20.44
C MET A 271 21.71 9.91 -20.87
N THR A 272 21.43 8.99 -21.79
CA THR A 272 20.09 8.58 -22.19
C THR A 272 19.35 7.78 -21.10
N GLY A 273 20.08 7.15 -20.19
CA GLY A 273 19.52 6.39 -19.07
C GLY A 273 18.79 7.27 -18.06
N VAL A 274 19.34 8.44 -17.74
CA VAL A 274 18.71 9.40 -16.83
C VAL A 274 17.35 9.86 -17.36
N LYS A 275 17.27 10.15 -18.67
CA LYS A 275 15.99 10.50 -19.33
C LYS A 275 14.98 9.35 -19.25
N ALA A 276 15.45 8.12 -19.48
CA ALA A 276 14.59 6.94 -19.41
C ALA A 276 14.04 6.72 -17.98
N LEU A 277 14.86 6.91 -16.94
CA LEU A 277 14.43 6.84 -15.55
C LEU A 277 13.37 7.90 -15.25
N PHE A 278 13.64 9.15 -15.61
CA PHE A 278 12.71 10.23 -15.38
C PHE A 278 11.37 9.98 -16.08
N GLN A 279 11.41 9.42 -17.31
CA GLN A 279 10.20 9.01 -18.01
C GLN A 279 9.38 7.96 -17.23
N LYS A 280 10.03 6.95 -16.61
CA LYS A 280 9.34 5.93 -15.83
C LYS A 280 8.73 6.51 -14.55
N MET A 281 9.47 7.39 -13.87
CA MET A 281 8.96 8.11 -12.71
C MET A 281 7.74 8.97 -13.09
N LEU A 282 7.80 9.70 -14.21
CA LEU A 282 6.67 10.49 -14.69
C LEU A 282 5.46 9.62 -15.07
N LEU A 283 5.68 8.46 -15.69
CA LEU A 283 4.59 7.55 -16.05
C LEU A 283 3.94 6.94 -14.83
N TRP A 284 4.74 6.50 -13.84
CA TRP A 284 4.20 6.06 -12.56
C TRP A 284 3.44 7.20 -11.87
N GLY A 285 4.03 8.40 -11.79
CA GLY A 285 3.39 9.59 -11.22
C GLY A 285 2.11 10.00 -11.93
N PHE A 286 2.06 9.89 -13.27
CA PHE A 286 0.86 10.15 -14.05
C PHE A 286 -0.24 9.12 -13.78
N GLY A 287 0.10 7.83 -13.66
CA GLY A 287 -0.84 6.79 -13.25
C GLY A 287 -1.36 7.02 -11.84
N TYR A 288 -0.46 7.29 -10.89
CA TYR A 288 -0.76 7.52 -9.49
C TYR A 288 -1.62 8.79 -9.29
N GLY A 289 -1.13 9.94 -9.74
CA GLY A 289 -1.84 11.21 -9.60
C GLY A 289 -3.13 11.27 -10.43
N GLY A 290 -3.13 10.64 -11.63
CA GLY A 290 -4.32 10.54 -12.47
C GLY A 290 -5.42 9.72 -11.82
N MET A 291 -5.08 8.58 -11.20
CA MET A 291 -6.07 7.76 -10.49
C MET A 291 -6.65 8.50 -9.27
N TRP A 292 -5.82 9.22 -8.50
CA TRP A 292 -6.28 10.11 -7.43
C TRP A 292 -7.22 11.20 -7.94
N SER A 293 -6.82 11.92 -8.99
CA SER A 293 -7.64 12.96 -9.62
C SER A 293 -8.96 12.39 -10.11
N GLY A 294 -8.96 11.15 -10.61
CA GLY A 294 -10.16 10.42 -10.98
C GLY A 294 -11.14 10.22 -9.83
N LYS A 295 -10.65 9.83 -8.64
CA LYS A 295 -11.49 9.72 -7.42
C LYS A 295 -12.12 11.07 -7.07
N TRP A 296 -11.33 12.14 -7.07
CA TRP A 296 -11.83 13.47 -6.71
C TRP A 296 -12.79 14.01 -7.76
N LEU A 297 -12.57 13.72 -9.04
CA LEU A 297 -13.51 14.10 -10.11
C LEU A 297 -14.85 13.38 -9.95
N VAL A 298 -14.82 12.04 -9.82
CA VAL A 298 -16.04 11.21 -9.62
C VAL A 298 -16.75 11.66 -8.34
N GLY A 299 -16.01 11.81 -7.23
CA GLY A 299 -16.56 12.29 -5.97
C GLY A 299 -17.19 13.68 -6.10
N SER A 300 -16.52 14.63 -6.75
CA SER A 300 -17.05 16.00 -6.93
C SER A 300 -18.36 16.01 -7.71
N VAL A 301 -18.48 15.19 -8.75
CA VAL A 301 -19.71 15.09 -9.55
C VAL A 301 -20.84 14.44 -8.75
N LEU A 302 -20.57 13.32 -8.08
CA LEU A 302 -21.61 12.57 -7.35
C LEU A 302 -22.03 13.23 -6.05
N MET A 303 -21.11 13.85 -5.32
CA MET A 303 -21.37 14.53 -4.04
C MET A 303 -21.75 16.00 -4.19
N LYS A 304 -21.69 16.55 -5.43
CA LYS A 304 -21.96 17.97 -5.73
C LYS A 304 -21.14 18.95 -4.88
N ARG A 305 -19.89 18.58 -4.55
CA ARG A 305 -18.92 19.42 -3.84
C ARG A 305 -17.52 19.26 -4.42
N ASN A 306 -16.66 20.27 -4.24
CA ASN A 306 -15.32 20.25 -4.81
C ASN A 306 -14.35 19.44 -3.93
N MET A 307 -14.10 18.19 -4.30
CA MET A 307 -13.16 17.30 -3.61
C MET A 307 -11.69 17.69 -3.80
N PHE A 308 -11.34 18.42 -4.85
CA PHE A 308 -9.97 18.89 -5.06
C PHE A 308 -9.56 19.91 -3.99
N VAL A 309 -10.48 20.79 -3.59
CA VAL A 309 -10.22 21.75 -2.51
C VAL A 309 -10.02 21.05 -1.18
N ASP A 310 -10.85 20.04 -0.87
CA ASP A 310 -10.69 19.23 0.35
C ASP A 310 -9.34 18.51 0.37
N ALA A 311 -8.97 17.88 -0.73
CA ALA A 311 -7.68 17.17 -0.86
C ALA A 311 -6.48 18.15 -0.71
N LEU A 312 -6.56 19.35 -1.30
CA LEU A 312 -5.52 20.37 -1.19
C LEU A 312 -5.38 20.86 0.25
N ASN A 313 -6.50 21.16 0.91
CA ASN A 313 -6.52 21.62 2.31
C ASN A 313 -5.86 20.56 3.23
N GLN A 314 -6.15 19.28 3.02
CA GLN A 314 -5.53 18.19 3.76
C GLN A 314 -4.03 18.04 3.46
N ALA A 315 -3.62 18.24 2.21
CA ALA A 315 -2.20 18.21 1.86
C ALA A 315 -1.45 19.39 2.54
N ILE A 316 -2.02 20.57 2.54
CA ILE A 316 -1.47 21.76 3.24
C ILE A 316 -1.41 21.48 4.75
N PHE A 317 -2.49 20.98 5.35
CA PHE A 317 -2.55 20.64 6.77
C PHE A 317 -1.42 19.68 7.17
N ARG A 318 -1.25 18.58 6.42
CA ARG A 318 -0.22 17.58 6.68
C ARG A 318 1.21 18.08 6.41
N ALA A 319 1.37 19.05 5.52
CA ALA A 319 2.67 19.67 5.23
C ALA A 319 3.02 20.80 6.21
N SER A 320 2.08 21.26 7.05
CA SER A 320 2.28 22.36 7.98
C SER A 320 2.97 21.89 9.26
N PRO A 321 4.02 22.58 9.74
CA PRO A 321 4.62 22.30 11.04
C PRO A 321 3.62 22.51 12.17
N GLY A 322 3.60 21.61 13.15
CA GLY A 322 2.76 21.75 14.35
C GLY A 322 1.37 21.11 14.27
N SER A 323 1.02 20.39 13.21
CA SER A 323 -0.28 19.70 13.06
C SER A 323 -0.40 18.38 13.84
N LEU A 324 0.64 17.92 14.52
CA LEU A 324 0.66 16.67 15.29
C LEU A 324 0.74 16.96 16.80
N GLN A 325 -0.41 16.85 17.48
CA GLN A 325 -0.56 16.67 18.95
C GLN A 325 0.34 17.53 19.84
N GLY A 326 0.42 18.85 19.58
CA GLY A 326 1.04 19.78 20.53
C GLY A 326 2.57 19.81 20.58
N GLU A 327 3.27 18.97 19.83
CA GLU A 327 4.72 19.05 19.66
C GLU A 327 5.07 19.80 18.37
N ALA A 328 5.77 20.92 18.49
CA ALA A 328 6.30 21.66 17.35
C ALA A 328 7.45 20.89 16.71
N TYR A 329 7.17 20.07 15.72
CA TYR A 329 8.23 19.43 14.91
C TYR A 329 8.60 20.34 13.74
N GLY A 330 9.88 20.71 13.65
CA GLY A 330 10.43 21.29 12.44
C GLY A 330 10.39 20.30 11.27
N ARG A 331 10.36 20.79 10.04
CA ARG A 331 10.36 19.93 8.83
C ARG A 331 11.56 18.97 8.79
N PHE A 332 12.70 19.39 9.32
CA PHE A 332 13.92 18.59 9.42
C PHE A 332 13.88 17.58 10.58
N ASP A 333 13.18 17.86 11.66
CA ASP A 333 13.13 16.98 12.84
C ASP A 333 12.48 15.64 12.51
N ALA A 334 11.40 15.63 11.73
CA ALA A 334 10.76 14.41 11.25
C ALA A 334 11.72 13.58 10.37
N VAL A 335 12.48 14.22 9.48
CA VAL A 335 13.46 13.57 8.62
C VAL A 335 14.60 12.99 9.46
N MET A 336 15.17 13.78 10.39
CA MET A 336 16.24 13.33 11.26
C MET A 336 15.79 12.22 12.22
N LYS A 337 14.58 12.30 12.75
CA LYS A 337 14.00 11.26 13.60
C LYS A 337 13.82 9.94 12.82
N ASN A 338 13.34 10.00 11.58
CA ASN A 338 13.24 8.83 10.72
C ASN A 338 14.60 8.25 10.35
N ILE A 339 15.58 9.10 9.99
CA ILE A 339 16.96 8.68 9.73
C ILE A 339 17.57 8.03 10.98
N SER A 340 17.37 8.59 12.16
CA SER A 340 17.92 8.05 13.41
C SER A 340 17.41 6.63 13.74
N VAL A 341 16.21 6.27 13.25
CA VAL A 341 15.68 4.91 13.40
C VAL A 341 16.52 3.90 12.63
N PHE A 342 17.03 4.26 11.45
CA PHE A 342 17.89 3.38 10.65
C PHE A 342 19.29 3.16 11.29
N PHE A 343 19.76 4.09 12.09
CA PHE A 343 21.05 3.97 12.81
C PHE A 343 20.91 3.30 14.18
N LYS A 344 19.71 2.86 14.59
CA LYS A 344 19.58 2.01 15.76
C LYS A 344 20.24 0.66 15.51
N TRP A 345 20.97 0.17 16.49
CA TRP A 345 21.89 -0.97 16.42
C TRP A 345 21.37 -2.20 15.64
N PRO A 346 20.13 -2.68 15.79
CA PRO A 346 19.65 -3.83 15.03
C PRO A 346 19.57 -3.60 13.52
N PHE A 347 19.24 -2.38 13.08
CA PHE A 347 19.22 -2.01 11.66
C PHE A 347 20.62 -1.85 11.09
N PHE A 348 21.52 -1.26 11.84
CA PHE A 348 22.91 -1.09 11.44
C PHE A 348 23.59 -2.47 11.23
N LEU A 349 23.31 -3.44 12.12
CA LEU A 349 23.79 -4.82 11.95
C LEU A 349 23.19 -5.53 10.74
N LEU A 350 21.89 -5.36 10.46
CA LEU A 350 21.23 -5.86 9.24
C LEU A 350 21.84 -5.24 7.98
N PHE A 351 22.17 -3.96 8.02
CA PHE A 351 22.81 -3.23 6.91
C PHE A 351 24.25 -3.69 6.68
N LEU A 352 25.02 -3.94 7.75
CA LEU A 352 26.39 -4.44 7.67
C LEU A 352 26.46 -5.93 7.33
N SER A 353 25.47 -6.74 7.73
CA SER A 353 25.44 -8.20 7.45
C SER A 353 25.00 -8.56 6.03
N GLY A 354 24.61 -7.57 5.22
CA GLY A 354 24.34 -7.77 3.78
C GLY A 354 25.53 -8.28 2.96
N GLY A 355 26.66 -8.60 3.58
CA GLY A 355 27.87 -9.10 2.96
C GLY A 355 28.58 -10.28 3.65
N GLY A 356 28.06 -10.87 4.72
CA GLY A 356 28.76 -11.96 5.35
C GLY A 356 28.04 -12.58 6.53
N TYR A 357 28.11 -13.89 6.65
CA TYR A 357 27.77 -14.78 7.75
C TYR A 357 27.33 -14.10 9.05
N MET A 358 26.06 -14.32 9.46
CA MET A 358 25.60 -14.03 10.83
C MET A 358 26.23 -15.04 11.80
N PRO A 359 27.04 -14.61 12.78
CA PRO A 359 27.25 -15.41 13.98
C PRO A 359 25.97 -15.40 14.80
N TYR A 360 25.66 -16.51 15.44
CA TYR A 360 24.56 -16.69 16.37
C TYR A 360 24.43 -15.49 17.30
N LEU A 361 23.36 -14.71 17.16
CA LEU A 361 23.00 -13.67 18.11
C LEU A 361 22.28 -14.32 19.29
N ASP A 362 22.99 -14.42 20.40
CA ASP A 362 22.39 -14.79 21.70
C ASP A 362 21.49 -13.65 22.17
N PHE A 363 20.19 -13.88 22.09
CA PHE A 363 19.15 -12.92 22.45
C PHE A 363 19.09 -12.61 23.97
N GLU A 364 19.75 -13.39 24.83
CA GLU A 364 19.77 -13.13 26.27
C GLU A 364 20.76 -12.02 26.64
N SER A 365 21.83 -11.82 25.90
CA SER A 365 22.80 -10.74 26.16
C SER A 365 22.28 -9.34 25.81
N LEU A 366 21.21 -9.21 25.05
CA LEU A 366 20.59 -7.94 24.66
C LEU A 366 19.59 -7.38 25.71
N ARG A 367 19.30 -8.13 26.79
CA ARG A 367 18.43 -7.67 27.88
C ARG A 367 19.14 -6.84 28.96
N ALA A 368 20.46 -6.68 28.86
CA ALA A 368 21.27 -6.06 29.91
C ALA A 368 21.85 -4.67 29.54
N VAL A 369 21.34 -4.00 28.49
CA VAL A 369 21.75 -2.63 28.16
C VAL A 369 20.54 -1.71 28.05
#